data_bb002af9d7ee4033f366487c91b22596
#
_entry.id   bb002af9d7ee4033f366487c91b22596
#
_cell.length_a   1.000
_cell.length_b   1.000
_cell.length_c   1.000
_cell.angle_alpha   90.00
_cell.angle_beta   90.00
_cell.angle_gamma   90.00
#
_symmetry.space_group_name_H-M   'P 1'
#
loop_
_entity.id
_entity.type
_entity.pdbx_description
1 polymer ?
#
loop_
_entity_poly.entity_id
_entity_poly.type
_entity_poly.pdbx_seq_one_letter_code
_entity_poly.pdbx_strand_id
1 'polypeptide(L)'
;MRLRHLTEALPAVLSWTGGDVEIHTVVADSRQVQPGDLFVAIPGVSVDGHRFIAQAVEEGAVAVVGERPPQELGSLPWGSFTYVRVPDAREAWGWLCAAWHDFPSRKMTLVGVTGTDGKTTTVNLVYAIMQAAGLNAGMVSTVSARIGEQEIDTGLHTTTPDPPDVQRYLAQMAETGTTHAVMEVTSHGLAQHRVAGCDFDVAAVTNVTHEHTDFHGTVEAYRQAKARLFEGLASSFRKPGVPKVAVLNRDDDSYRYLSPFPADRHIVYSLSGPADVTAREVHLASDRTRFILALPGGEMQVETPLVGTFNVSNALAAAAVGVALGLKPETIAEGLAAVQGVPGRMERVEAGQDFMAIVDFAHTPTALQQVLQTARTMAQEDGHAPSARVIVVFGCAGLRDRAKRAMMGRIAGQLADLVIITAEDPRTESLDEIMAESAAAATAEGKREGVDLWRVPDRGEAILLACRQARAGDVVIACGKGHEQSMCFGTTEYPWDDREAMRRALQGKTLDTLPTARH
;
A
#
# COMPACT_ATOMS: atom_id res chain seq x y z
N MET A 1 17.57 27.38 -6.71
CA MET A 1 17.13 27.80 -5.34
C MET A 1 18.35 27.88 -4.44
N ARG A 2 18.42 28.81 -3.45
CA ARG A 2 19.57 28.88 -2.52
C ARG A 2 19.56 27.70 -1.53
N LEU A 3 20.75 27.14 -1.28
CA LEU A 3 20.92 26.02 -0.34
C LEU A 3 20.44 26.38 1.07
N ARG A 4 20.68 27.60 1.53
CA ARG A 4 20.21 28.06 2.85
C ARG A 4 18.71 27.98 2.98
N HIS A 5 17.96 28.37 1.96
CA HIS A 5 16.50 28.31 1.96
C HIS A 5 16.01 26.85 2.05
N LEU A 6 16.66 25.92 1.36
CA LEU A 6 16.34 24.48 1.46
C LEU A 6 16.63 23.93 2.87
N THR A 7 17.77 24.31 3.44
CA THR A 7 18.20 23.79 4.75
C THR A 7 17.48 24.41 5.94
N GLU A 8 16.81 25.56 5.78
CA GLU A 8 15.88 26.12 6.78
C GLU A 8 14.68 25.21 7.05
N ALA A 9 14.35 24.34 6.10
CA ALA A 9 13.29 23.33 6.25
C ALA A 9 13.69 22.12 7.10
N LEU A 10 14.98 21.89 7.30
CA LEU A 10 15.48 20.69 7.99
C LEU A 10 15.15 20.73 9.49
N PRO A 11 14.74 19.61 10.09
CA PRO A 11 14.49 19.53 11.53
C PRO A 11 15.73 19.88 12.36
N ALA A 12 16.93 19.53 11.87
CA ALA A 12 18.18 19.87 12.52
C ALA A 12 19.35 19.90 11.52
N VAL A 13 20.25 20.88 11.71
CA VAL A 13 21.56 20.96 11.04
C VAL A 13 22.65 20.93 12.12
N LEU A 14 23.55 19.94 12.05
CA LEU A 14 24.61 19.74 13.03
C LEU A 14 25.85 20.59 12.72
N SER A 15 26.20 20.72 11.44
CA SER A 15 27.30 21.59 11.00
C SER A 15 27.14 21.97 9.53
N TRP A 16 27.78 23.07 9.17
CA TRP A 16 27.80 23.62 7.81
C TRP A 16 29.25 23.97 7.43
N THR A 17 29.72 23.44 6.31
CA THR A 17 31.07 23.71 5.82
C THR A 17 30.99 24.17 4.36
N GLY A 18 31.43 25.40 4.06
CA GLY A 18 31.33 26.00 2.72
C GLY A 18 30.38 27.19 2.67
N GLY A 19 30.06 27.63 1.45
CA GLY A 19 29.24 28.82 1.18
C GLY A 19 27.76 28.49 0.92
N ASP A 20 26.91 29.50 0.83
CA ASP A 20 25.55 29.37 0.34
C ASP A 20 25.56 29.38 -1.20
N VAL A 21 25.25 28.24 -1.79
CA VAL A 21 25.29 28.02 -3.24
C VAL A 21 23.88 27.92 -3.83
N GLU A 22 23.78 28.11 -5.14
CA GLU A 22 22.54 27.86 -5.88
C GLU A 22 22.42 26.39 -6.22
N ILE A 23 21.23 25.82 -5.97
CA ILE A 23 20.90 24.41 -6.21
C ILE A 23 19.96 24.30 -7.40
N HIS A 24 20.23 23.35 -8.30
CA HIS A 24 19.39 23.06 -9.46
C HIS A 24 18.35 21.96 -9.18
N THR A 25 18.71 20.89 -8.48
CA THR A 25 17.78 19.90 -7.97
C THR A 25 18.34 19.15 -6.76
N VAL A 26 17.52 18.28 -6.13
CA VAL A 26 17.89 17.46 -4.97
C VAL A 26 17.87 16.01 -5.38
N VAL A 27 18.99 15.32 -5.32
CA VAL A 27 19.16 13.92 -5.74
C VAL A 27 19.83 13.08 -4.65
N ALA A 28 19.47 11.79 -4.56
CA ALA A 28 20.06 10.82 -3.64
C ALA A 28 20.79 9.67 -4.36
N ASP A 29 20.68 9.59 -5.69
CA ASP A 29 21.43 8.64 -6.52
C ASP A 29 22.60 9.37 -7.22
N SER A 30 23.85 9.02 -6.87
CA SER A 30 25.05 9.64 -7.44
C SER A 30 25.13 9.53 -8.96
N ARG A 31 24.49 8.54 -9.59
CA ARG A 31 24.44 8.34 -11.03
C ARG A 31 23.53 9.33 -11.77
N GLN A 32 22.65 10.01 -11.03
CA GLN A 32 21.71 11.00 -11.57
C GLN A 32 22.19 12.44 -11.35
N VAL A 33 23.29 12.63 -10.64
CA VAL A 33 23.83 13.97 -10.34
C VAL A 33 24.19 14.71 -11.63
N GLN A 34 23.79 15.96 -11.68
CA GLN A 34 24.14 16.91 -12.73
C GLN A 34 24.79 18.15 -12.12
N PRO A 35 25.53 18.97 -12.94
CA PRO A 35 26.15 20.19 -12.44
C PRO A 35 25.15 21.14 -11.79
N GLY A 36 25.44 21.54 -10.55
CA GLY A 36 24.58 22.41 -9.76
C GLY A 36 23.63 21.69 -8.78
N ASP A 37 23.65 20.37 -8.72
CA ASP A 37 22.75 19.60 -7.85
C ASP A 37 23.21 19.56 -6.40
N LEU A 38 22.23 19.31 -5.51
CA LEU A 38 22.42 18.90 -4.12
C LEU A 38 22.34 17.37 -4.02
N PHE A 39 23.44 16.74 -3.66
CA PHE A 39 23.47 15.30 -3.41
C PHE A 39 23.19 14.97 -1.95
N VAL A 40 22.25 14.05 -1.69
CA VAL A 40 21.95 13.57 -0.33
C VAL A 40 22.57 12.19 -0.15
N ALA A 41 23.60 12.11 0.68
CA ALA A 41 24.36 10.89 0.97
C ALA A 41 23.65 10.06 2.05
N ILE A 42 22.75 9.17 1.64
CA ILE A 42 21.91 8.37 2.54
C ILE A 42 22.64 7.06 2.89
N PRO A 43 22.77 6.69 4.18
CA PRO A 43 23.17 5.34 4.58
C PRO A 43 22.11 4.32 4.15
N GLY A 44 22.44 3.48 3.17
CA GLY A 44 21.58 2.39 2.70
C GLY A 44 21.82 1.10 3.46
N VAL A 45 20.88 0.14 3.34
CA VAL A 45 20.98 -1.18 3.99
C VAL A 45 22.17 -1.99 3.44
N SER A 46 22.42 -1.92 2.13
CA SER A 46 23.49 -2.66 1.45
C SER A 46 24.70 -1.80 1.11
N VAL A 47 24.51 -0.51 0.87
CA VAL A 47 25.57 0.42 0.46
C VAL A 47 25.36 1.76 1.13
N ASP A 48 26.43 2.31 1.71
CA ASP A 48 26.44 3.64 2.32
C ASP A 48 26.66 4.72 1.25
N GLY A 49 25.70 5.63 1.10
CA GLY A 49 25.72 6.75 0.14
C GLY A 49 26.92 7.70 0.31
N HIS A 50 27.50 7.79 1.51
CA HIS A 50 28.68 8.61 1.76
C HIS A 50 29.90 8.18 0.93
N ARG A 51 29.95 6.92 0.48
CA ARG A 51 31.02 6.40 -0.41
C ARG A 51 31.02 7.05 -1.79
N PHE A 52 29.88 7.63 -2.19
CA PHE A 52 29.69 8.23 -3.51
C PHE A 52 29.82 9.74 -3.52
N ILE A 53 30.17 10.37 -2.39
CA ILE A 53 30.33 11.85 -2.32
C ILE A 53 31.39 12.34 -3.31
N ALA A 54 32.54 11.66 -3.40
CA ALA A 54 33.59 12.04 -4.33
C ALA A 54 33.08 12.02 -5.78
N GLN A 55 32.42 10.94 -6.19
CA GLN A 55 31.81 10.80 -7.50
C GLN A 55 30.76 11.89 -7.76
N ALA A 56 29.85 12.12 -6.81
CA ALA A 56 28.81 13.14 -6.96
C ALA A 56 29.40 14.55 -7.16
N VAL A 57 30.48 14.87 -6.44
CA VAL A 57 31.20 16.15 -6.60
C VAL A 57 31.92 16.23 -7.95
N GLU A 58 32.53 15.13 -8.43
CA GLU A 58 33.13 15.05 -9.77
C GLU A 58 32.10 15.24 -10.89
N GLU A 59 30.88 14.72 -10.71
CA GLU A 59 29.75 14.91 -11.64
C GLU A 59 29.09 16.29 -11.53
N GLY A 60 29.53 17.12 -10.57
CA GLY A 60 29.14 18.51 -10.47
C GLY A 60 28.18 18.87 -9.35
N ALA A 61 27.99 18.02 -8.34
CA ALA A 61 27.26 18.41 -7.15
C ALA A 61 27.96 19.59 -6.45
N VAL A 62 27.22 20.67 -6.23
CA VAL A 62 27.73 21.88 -5.58
C VAL A 62 27.49 21.89 -4.07
N ALA A 63 26.63 20.99 -3.59
CA ALA A 63 26.36 20.77 -2.19
C ALA A 63 26.10 19.28 -1.90
N VAL A 64 26.41 18.89 -0.67
CA VAL A 64 26.15 17.52 -0.17
C VAL A 64 25.53 17.61 1.23
N VAL A 65 24.49 16.80 1.46
CA VAL A 65 23.90 16.55 2.80
C VAL A 65 24.26 15.14 3.23
N GLY A 66 24.74 14.96 4.46
CA GLY A 66 25.11 13.65 4.99
C GLY A 66 25.17 13.62 6.50
N GLU A 67 25.39 12.43 7.08
CA GLU A 67 25.37 12.21 8.54
C GLU A 67 26.76 12.22 9.17
N ARG A 68 27.78 11.81 8.39
CA ARG A 68 29.14 11.65 8.89
C ARG A 68 29.85 12.99 9.11
N PRO A 69 30.64 13.14 10.16
CA PRO A 69 31.47 14.33 10.33
C PRO A 69 32.53 14.40 9.23
N PRO A 70 32.94 15.60 8.76
CA PRO A 70 33.92 15.77 7.68
C PRO A 70 35.21 14.97 7.87
N GLN A 71 35.65 14.78 9.11
CA GLN A 71 36.89 14.06 9.45
C GLN A 71 36.83 12.54 9.11
N GLU A 72 35.64 11.98 9.02
CA GLU A 72 35.39 10.57 8.68
C GLU A 72 35.19 10.33 7.19
N LEU A 73 35.09 11.38 6.38
CA LEU A 73 34.82 11.28 4.94
C LEU A 73 36.09 11.15 4.08
N GLY A 74 37.28 11.14 4.71
CA GLY A 74 38.57 11.00 4.01
C GLY A 74 38.97 12.22 3.18
N SER A 75 39.76 11.98 2.15
CA SER A 75 40.26 13.03 1.26
C SER A 75 39.24 13.37 0.19
N LEU A 76 38.37 14.35 0.49
CA LEU A 76 37.47 14.94 -0.49
C LEU A 76 38.01 16.29 -0.97
N PRO A 77 37.58 16.82 -2.12
CA PRO A 77 37.98 18.15 -2.61
C PRO A 77 37.28 19.26 -1.81
N TRP A 78 37.59 19.34 -0.51
CA TRP A 78 37.03 20.35 0.40
C TRP A 78 37.26 21.76 -0.12
N GLY A 79 36.20 22.55 -0.20
CA GLY A 79 36.23 23.90 -0.76
C GLY A 79 35.64 24.01 -2.17
N SER A 80 35.46 22.90 -2.91
CA SER A 80 34.76 22.89 -4.19
C SER A 80 33.25 22.69 -4.05
N PHE A 81 32.78 22.25 -2.88
CA PHE A 81 31.36 22.04 -2.58
C PHE A 81 31.04 22.43 -1.13
N THR A 82 29.75 22.63 -0.86
CA THR A 82 29.25 22.86 0.50
C THR A 82 28.78 21.56 1.12
N TYR A 83 29.21 21.27 2.35
CA TYR A 83 28.75 20.10 3.10
C TYR A 83 27.87 20.51 4.28
N VAL A 84 26.66 19.95 4.35
CA VAL A 84 25.70 20.13 5.44
C VAL A 84 25.54 18.82 6.18
N ARG A 85 25.91 18.79 7.45
CA ARG A 85 25.77 17.63 8.29
C ARG A 85 24.42 17.64 9.01
N VAL A 86 23.70 16.50 8.94
CA VAL A 86 22.39 16.29 9.58
C VAL A 86 22.40 15.04 10.47
N PRO A 87 21.44 14.89 11.41
CA PRO A 87 21.31 13.68 12.22
C PRO A 87 20.85 12.46 11.41
N ASP A 88 19.94 12.66 10.44
CA ASP A 88 19.35 11.64 9.57
C ASP A 88 19.23 12.20 8.14
N ALA A 89 20.02 11.65 7.23
CA ALA A 89 20.04 12.10 5.84
C ALA A 89 18.79 11.67 5.07
N ARG A 90 18.16 10.58 5.46
CA ARG A 90 16.94 10.09 4.85
C ARG A 90 15.74 10.98 5.19
N GLU A 91 15.62 11.37 6.45
CA GLU A 91 14.63 12.35 6.87
C GLU A 91 14.87 13.71 6.19
N ALA A 92 16.14 14.16 6.18
CA ALA A 92 16.53 15.39 5.51
C ALA A 92 16.15 15.39 4.02
N TRP A 93 16.30 14.27 3.33
CA TRP A 93 15.91 14.16 1.91
C TRP A 93 14.43 14.48 1.69
N GLY A 94 13.53 13.92 2.52
CA GLY A 94 12.10 14.21 2.43
C GLY A 94 11.79 15.70 2.63
N TRP A 95 12.40 16.33 3.65
CA TRP A 95 12.22 17.76 3.93
C TRP A 95 12.80 18.66 2.83
N LEU A 96 13.96 18.31 2.27
CA LEU A 96 14.56 19.04 1.15
C LEU A 96 13.69 18.96 -0.11
N CYS A 97 13.13 17.79 -0.41
CA CYS A 97 12.20 17.63 -1.53
C CYS A 97 10.91 18.45 -1.30
N ALA A 98 10.39 18.48 -0.08
CA ALA A 98 9.23 19.29 0.26
C ALA A 98 9.51 20.79 0.09
N ALA A 99 10.65 21.27 0.61
CA ALA A 99 11.08 22.65 0.45
C ALA A 99 11.34 23.03 -1.01
N TRP A 100 11.90 22.11 -1.80
CA TRP A 100 12.11 22.30 -3.24
C TRP A 100 10.81 22.62 -3.99
N HIS A 101 9.71 22.02 -3.58
CA HIS A 101 8.37 22.23 -4.14
C HIS A 101 7.50 23.21 -3.34
N ASP A 102 8.12 24.03 -2.46
CA ASP A 102 7.40 25.00 -1.64
C ASP A 102 6.27 24.37 -0.81
N PHE A 103 6.56 23.25 -0.15
CA PHE A 103 5.68 22.53 0.77
C PHE A 103 4.26 22.31 0.22
N PRO A 104 4.08 21.57 -0.86
CA PRO A 104 2.80 21.47 -1.56
C PRO A 104 1.67 20.92 -0.68
N SER A 105 1.99 20.06 0.29
CA SER A 105 1.02 19.53 1.26
C SER A 105 0.33 20.60 2.10
N ARG A 106 0.96 21.80 2.28
CA ARG A 106 0.38 22.93 3.02
C ARG A 106 -0.71 23.66 2.26
N LYS A 107 -0.83 23.42 0.94
CA LYS A 107 -1.79 24.08 0.04
C LYS A 107 -3.12 23.31 -0.09
N MET A 108 -3.24 22.14 0.54
CA MET A 108 -4.42 21.28 0.49
C MET A 108 -4.65 20.55 1.82
N THR A 109 -5.86 20.08 2.10
CA THR A 109 -6.13 19.13 3.19
C THR A 109 -5.57 17.77 2.82
N LEU A 110 -4.63 17.25 3.60
CA LEU A 110 -3.95 15.96 3.30
C LEU A 110 -4.37 14.88 4.28
N VAL A 111 -4.88 13.77 3.72
CA VAL A 111 -5.28 12.56 4.46
C VAL A 111 -4.24 11.46 4.24
N GLY A 112 -3.71 10.90 5.32
CA GLY A 112 -2.85 9.72 5.29
C GLY A 112 -3.59 8.48 5.77
N VAL A 113 -3.57 7.40 4.99
CA VAL A 113 -4.17 6.11 5.37
C VAL A 113 -3.08 5.06 5.54
N THR A 114 -2.95 4.51 6.74
CA THR A 114 -2.01 3.42 7.04
C THR A 114 -2.74 2.17 7.53
N GLY A 115 -2.02 1.08 7.63
CA GLY A 115 -2.54 -0.22 8.10
C GLY A 115 -1.76 -1.39 7.50
N THR A 116 -2.07 -2.61 7.90
CA THR A 116 -1.54 -3.83 7.26
C THR A 116 -2.31 -4.09 5.97
N ASP A 117 -3.60 -4.31 6.04
CA ASP A 117 -4.50 -4.59 4.93
C ASP A 117 -5.56 -3.50 4.75
N GLY A 118 -6.19 -3.41 3.59
CA GLY A 118 -7.32 -2.51 3.33
C GLY A 118 -6.96 -1.06 2.97
N LYS A 119 -5.70 -0.64 3.03
CA LYS A 119 -5.25 0.73 2.73
C LYS A 119 -5.70 1.22 1.36
N THR A 120 -5.38 0.48 0.32
CA THR A 120 -5.71 0.84 -1.08
C THR A 120 -7.21 0.99 -1.28
N THR A 121 -8.00 0.05 -0.78
CA THR A 121 -9.46 0.11 -0.85
C THR A 121 -9.99 1.33 -0.11
N THR A 122 -9.52 1.58 1.12
CA THR A 122 -9.92 2.75 1.92
C THR A 122 -9.57 4.06 1.23
N VAL A 123 -8.37 4.18 0.63
CA VAL A 123 -7.94 5.37 -0.12
C VAL A 123 -8.87 5.62 -1.32
N ASN A 124 -9.22 4.59 -2.08
CA ASN A 124 -10.16 4.71 -3.20
C ASN A 124 -11.56 5.13 -2.73
N LEU A 125 -12.06 4.57 -1.62
CA LEU A 125 -13.33 4.96 -1.02
C LEU A 125 -13.31 6.41 -0.52
N VAL A 126 -12.25 6.85 0.16
CA VAL A 126 -12.09 8.25 0.59
C VAL A 126 -12.06 9.20 -0.62
N TYR A 127 -11.33 8.83 -1.67
CA TYR A 127 -11.29 9.63 -2.89
C TYR A 127 -12.68 9.77 -3.53
N ALA A 128 -13.45 8.68 -3.61
CA ALA A 128 -14.81 8.71 -4.14
C ALA A 128 -15.76 9.56 -3.26
N ILE A 129 -15.62 9.51 -1.93
CA ILE A 129 -16.36 10.38 -1.00
C ILE A 129 -16.03 11.85 -1.24
N MET A 130 -14.75 12.19 -1.44
CA MET A 130 -14.32 13.55 -1.75
C MET A 130 -14.92 14.02 -3.09
N GLN A 131 -14.95 13.15 -4.12
CA GLN A 131 -15.57 13.45 -5.41
C GLN A 131 -17.09 13.66 -5.29
N ALA A 132 -17.80 12.80 -4.56
CA ALA A 132 -19.24 12.96 -4.32
C ALA A 132 -19.55 14.28 -3.57
N ALA A 133 -18.60 14.76 -2.75
CA ALA A 133 -18.68 16.07 -2.10
C ALA A 133 -18.41 17.27 -3.05
N GLY A 134 -18.08 17.02 -4.32
CA GLY A 134 -17.70 18.07 -5.28
C GLY A 134 -16.35 18.71 -4.97
N LEU A 135 -15.49 18.07 -4.18
CA LEU A 135 -14.15 18.56 -3.86
C LEU A 135 -13.21 18.30 -5.04
N ASN A 136 -12.31 19.26 -5.31
CA ASN A 136 -11.19 18.98 -6.21
C ASN A 136 -10.19 18.08 -5.47
N ALA A 137 -10.29 16.77 -5.73
CA ALA A 137 -9.62 15.72 -4.98
C ALA A 137 -8.43 15.14 -5.75
N GLY A 138 -7.34 14.85 -5.02
CA GLY A 138 -6.20 14.07 -5.50
C GLY A 138 -6.04 12.76 -4.73
N MET A 139 -5.38 11.78 -5.33
CA MET A 139 -5.11 10.48 -4.70
C MET A 139 -3.71 9.97 -5.06
N VAL A 140 -3.02 9.37 -4.08
CA VAL A 140 -1.81 8.56 -4.32
C VAL A 140 -2.00 7.21 -3.63
N SER A 141 -2.07 6.15 -4.42
CA SER A 141 -2.25 4.77 -3.94
C SER A 141 -1.22 3.83 -4.58
N THR A 142 -1.23 2.58 -4.18
CA THR A 142 -0.41 1.52 -4.80
C THR A 142 -0.77 1.30 -6.27
N VAL A 143 -2.03 1.50 -6.64
CA VAL A 143 -2.55 1.22 -7.98
C VAL A 143 -2.33 2.38 -8.93
N SER A 144 -2.65 3.61 -8.49
CA SER A 144 -2.50 4.81 -9.32
C SER A 144 -2.38 6.08 -8.49
N ALA A 145 -1.84 7.13 -9.11
CA ALA A 145 -1.97 8.51 -8.65
C ALA A 145 -2.97 9.25 -9.54
N ARG A 146 -3.92 9.98 -8.92
CA ARG A 146 -4.91 10.80 -9.62
C ARG A 146 -4.65 12.27 -9.32
N ILE A 147 -4.37 13.04 -10.38
CA ILE A 147 -3.97 14.45 -10.33
C ILE A 147 -4.83 15.21 -11.34
N GLY A 148 -5.83 15.95 -10.86
CA GLY A 148 -6.84 16.52 -11.75
C GLY A 148 -7.55 15.44 -12.55
N GLU A 149 -7.54 15.55 -13.88
CA GLU A 149 -8.12 14.55 -14.79
C GLU A 149 -7.14 13.42 -15.19
N GLN A 150 -5.88 13.51 -14.77
CA GLN A 150 -4.87 12.52 -15.12
C GLN A 150 -4.85 11.37 -14.13
N GLU A 151 -4.83 10.14 -14.65
CA GLU A 151 -4.50 8.95 -13.89
C GLU A 151 -3.12 8.47 -14.32
N ILE A 152 -2.20 8.47 -13.37
CA ILE A 152 -0.81 8.03 -13.56
C ILE A 152 -0.69 6.65 -12.94
N ASP A 153 -0.35 5.66 -13.77
CA ASP A 153 0.03 4.34 -13.25
C ASP A 153 1.30 4.51 -12.40
N THR A 154 1.18 4.23 -11.12
CA THR A 154 2.33 4.31 -10.23
C THR A 154 3.31 3.16 -10.47
N GLY A 155 2.89 2.10 -11.19
CA GLY A 155 3.72 1.02 -11.78
C GLY A 155 4.74 0.37 -10.85
N LEU A 156 4.86 0.89 -9.66
CA LEU A 156 5.96 0.67 -8.76
C LEU A 156 5.62 -0.43 -7.76
N HIS A 157 6.57 -1.32 -7.55
CA HIS A 157 6.56 -2.30 -6.46
C HIS A 157 6.58 -1.65 -5.06
N THR A 158 6.42 -0.34 -4.96
CA THR A 158 6.42 0.41 -3.70
C THR A 158 5.18 1.27 -3.56
N THR A 159 4.32 0.88 -2.64
CA THR A 159 3.04 1.54 -2.34
C THR A 159 3.16 3.02 -1.98
N THR A 160 4.18 3.40 -1.21
CA THR A 160 4.49 4.81 -0.91
C THR A 160 5.74 5.19 -1.69
N PRO A 161 5.66 6.05 -2.71
CA PRO A 161 6.81 6.45 -3.52
C PRO A 161 7.94 7.11 -2.70
N ASP A 162 9.12 7.26 -3.28
CA ASP A 162 10.22 7.99 -2.67
C ASP A 162 9.93 9.50 -2.60
N PRO A 163 10.60 10.25 -1.70
CA PRO A 163 10.28 11.64 -1.44
C PRO A 163 10.19 12.55 -2.67
N PRO A 164 11.06 12.46 -3.69
CA PRO A 164 10.93 13.29 -4.89
C PRO A 164 9.60 13.11 -5.61
N ASP A 165 9.14 11.85 -5.76
CA ASP A 165 7.88 11.54 -6.43
C ASP A 165 6.68 11.96 -5.60
N VAL A 166 6.70 11.70 -4.28
CA VAL A 166 5.64 12.15 -3.37
C VAL A 166 5.46 13.66 -3.48
N GLN A 167 6.54 14.43 -3.35
CA GLN A 167 6.46 15.89 -3.38
C GLN A 167 6.11 16.42 -4.77
N ARG A 168 6.57 15.78 -5.84
CA ARG A 168 6.21 16.09 -7.23
C ARG A 168 4.71 15.89 -7.47
N TYR A 169 4.13 14.75 -7.04
CA TYR A 169 2.68 14.51 -7.17
C TYR A 169 1.86 15.56 -6.40
N LEU A 170 2.24 15.86 -5.16
CA LEU A 170 1.57 16.89 -4.37
C LEU A 170 1.72 18.28 -4.98
N ALA A 171 2.87 18.62 -5.59
CA ALA A 171 3.08 19.88 -6.29
C ALA A 171 2.17 19.98 -7.52
N GLN A 172 2.10 18.95 -8.34
CA GLN A 172 1.20 18.89 -9.49
C GLN A 172 -0.29 18.97 -9.07
N MET A 173 -0.68 18.33 -7.96
CA MET A 173 -2.01 18.49 -7.38
C MET A 173 -2.28 19.94 -6.98
N ALA A 174 -1.32 20.61 -6.33
CA ALA A 174 -1.46 22.02 -5.95
C ALA A 174 -1.59 22.94 -7.18
N GLU A 175 -0.83 22.67 -8.26
CA GLU A 175 -0.89 23.40 -9.52
C GLU A 175 -2.23 23.24 -10.24
N THR A 176 -2.87 22.07 -10.13
CA THR A 176 -4.22 21.80 -10.69
C THR A 176 -5.35 22.27 -9.77
N GLY A 177 -5.02 22.96 -8.65
CA GLY A 177 -6.00 23.51 -7.72
C GLY A 177 -6.65 22.47 -6.82
N THR A 178 -6.02 21.31 -6.62
CA THR A 178 -6.50 20.26 -5.69
C THR A 178 -6.62 20.85 -4.28
N THR A 179 -7.79 20.69 -3.69
CA THR A 179 -8.10 21.19 -2.33
C THR A 179 -7.96 20.12 -1.25
N HIS A 180 -8.13 18.85 -1.64
CA HIS A 180 -8.06 17.69 -0.75
C HIS A 180 -7.32 16.56 -1.43
N ALA A 181 -6.42 15.92 -0.72
CA ALA A 181 -5.72 14.73 -1.23
C ALA A 181 -5.71 13.60 -0.20
N VAL A 182 -5.77 12.37 -0.68
CA VAL A 182 -5.61 11.17 0.14
C VAL A 182 -4.42 10.36 -0.34
N MET A 183 -3.61 9.89 0.60
CA MET A 183 -2.38 9.15 0.31
C MET A 183 -2.31 7.85 1.10
N GLU A 184 -1.92 6.77 0.42
CA GLU A 184 -1.58 5.51 1.05
C GLU A 184 -0.19 5.57 1.67
N VAL A 185 -0.09 5.34 3.00
CA VAL A 185 1.14 5.48 3.77
C VAL A 185 1.53 4.15 4.41
N THR A 186 2.57 3.52 3.89
CA THR A 186 3.08 2.22 4.37
C THR A 186 4.00 2.36 5.58
N SER A 187 4.16 1.26 6.34
CA SER A 187 5.15 1.21 7.44
C SER A 187 6.58 1.42 6.93
N HIS A 188 6.92 0.88 5.75
CA HIS A 188 8.20 1.12 5.10
C HIS A 188 8.37 2.60 4.74
N GLY A 189 7.34 3.22 4.14
CA GLY A 189 7.35 4.64 3.80
C GLY A 189 7.57 5.53 5.03
N LEU A 190 6.92 5.21 6.16
CA LEU A 190 7.11 5.92 7.44
C LEU A 190 8.48 5.67 8.06
N ALA A 191 8.95 4.40 8.09
CA ALA A 191 10.25 4.05 8.63
C ALA A 191 11.41 4.64 7.81
N GLN A 192 11.22 4.76 6.50
CA GLN A 192 12.20 5.33 5.58
C GLN A 192 12.00 6.82 5.32
N HIS A 193 11.19 7.51 6.11
CA HIS A 193 10.93 8.96 5.99
C HIS A 193 10.45 9.44 4.60
N ARG A 194 9.80 8.53 3.80
CA ARG A 194 9.35 8.86 2.44
C ARG A 194 8.30 9.96 2.39
N VAL A 195 7.56 10.14 3.47
CA VAL A 195 6.55 11.19 3.64
C VAL A 195 7.00 12.32 4.57
N ALA A 196 8.31 12.42 4.87
CA ALA A 196 8.85 13.56 5.60
C ALA A 196 8.59 14.85 4.80
N GLY A 197 8.20 15.92 5.51
CA GLY A 197 7.75 17.16 4.88
C GLY A 197 6.31 17.14 4.33
N CYS A 198 5.56 16.03 4.49
CA CYS A 198 4.13 15.98 4.25
C CYS A 198 3.39 16.37 5.54
N ASP A 199 2.66 17.47 5.50
CA ASP A 199 1.89 17.99 6.64
C ASP A 199 0.46 17.42 6.61
N PHE A 200 0.27 16.21 7.17
CA PHE A 200 -1.03 15.56 7.24
C PHE A 200 -1.99 16.28 8.19
N ASP A 201 -3.28 16.28 7.83
CA ASP A 201 -4.37 16.82 8.62
C ASP A 201 -5.23 15.71 9.22
N VAL A 202 -5.38 14.62 8.47
CA VAL A 202 -6.10 13.43 8.93
C VAL A 202 -5.17 12.22 8.82
N ALA A 203 -5.03 11.48 9.91
CA ALA A 203 -4.36 10.18 9.93
C ALA A 203 -5.39 9.08 10.20
N ALA A 204 -5.50 8.10 9.32
CA ALA A 204 -6.42 6.97 9.47
C ALA A 204 -5.67 5.65 9.51
N VAL A 205 -6.10 4.72 10.39
CA VAL A 205 -5.61 3.34 10.44
C VAL A 205 -6.73 2.37 10.06
N THR A 206 -6.41 1.38 9.23
CA THR A 206 -7.31 0.26 8.92
C THR A 206 -7.18 -0.85 9.97
N ASN A 207 -6.02 -1.46 10.06
CA ASN A 207 -5.66 -2.51 11.02
C ASN A 207 -4.12 -2.63 11.13
N VAL A 208 -3.63 -3.23 12.21
CA VAL A 208 -2.19 -3.53 12.37
C VAL A 208 -2.02 -4.95 12.87
N THR A 209 -1.89 -5.88 11.95
CA THR A 209 -1.68 -7.31 12.19
C THR A 209 -0.20 -7.68 12.02
N HIS A 210 0.14 -8.96 12.23
CA HIS A 210 1.52 -9.43 12.10
C HIS A 210 1.97 -9.43 10.64
N GLU A 211 2.93 -8.55 10.28
CA GLU A 211 3.56 -8.50 8.96
C GLU A 211 4.91 -7.77 8.99
N HIS A 212 5.69 -7.93 7.90
CA HIS A 212 6.95 -7.20 7.65
C HIS A 212 8.01 -7.32 8.76
N THR A 213 8.07 -8.45 9.46
CA THR A 213 9.12 -8.70 10.46
C THR A 213 10.50 -8.88 9.84
N ASP A 214 10.58 -9.22 8.55
CA ASP A 214 11.80 -9.24 7.74
C ASP A 214 12.49 -7.88 7.66
N PHE A 215 11.72 -6.79 7.59
CA PHE A 215 12.24 -5.42 7.53
C PHE A 215 12.32 -4.75 8.90
N HIS A 216 11.25 -4.83 9.70
CA HIS A 216 11.16 -4.13 10.98
C HIS A 216 11.85 -4.88 12.13
N GLY A 217 12.17 -6.16 11.95
CA GLY A 217 12.75 -7.03 12.96
C GLY A 217 11.77 -7.48 14.04
N THR A 218 10.91 -6.60 14.55
CA THR A 218 9.90 -6.90 15.58
C THR A 218 8.53 -6.32 15.26
N VAL A 219 7.49 -6.92 15.81
CA VAL A 219 6.11 -6.39 15.72
C VAL A 219 6.01 -5.00 16.35
N GLU A 220 6.75 -4.76 17.42
CA GLU A 220 6.82 -3.47 18.08
C GLU A 220 7.37 -2.38 17.17
N ALA A 221 8.48 -2.64 16.49
CA ALA A 221 9.07 -1.69 15.53
C ALA A 221 8.11 -1.41 14.35
N TYR A 222 7.38 -2.42 13.89
CA TYR A 222 6.34 -2.28 12.88
C TYR A 222 5.19 -1.37 13.35
N ARG A 223 4.69 -1.57 14.58
CA ARG A 223 3.68 -0.73 15.22
C ARG A 223 4.16 0.72 15.38
N GLN A 224 5.39 0.90 15.88
CA GLN A 224 6.01 2.22 16.01
C GLN A 224 6.17 2.94 14.67
N ALA A 225 6.56 2.22 13.61
CA ALA A 225 6.64 2.82 12.29
C ALA A 225 5.30 3.40 11.83
N LYS A 226 4.18 2.67 12.01
CA LYS A 226 2.85 3.17 11.66
C LYS A 226 2.38 4.32 12.59
N ALA A 227 2.75 4.26 13.87
CA ALA A 227 2.40 5.29 14.85
C ALA A 227 2.98 6.67 14.50
N ARG A 228 4.10 6.74 13.75
CA ARG A 228 4.70 8.01 13.27
C ARG A 228 3.70 8.89 12.50
N LEU A 229 2.75 8.29 11.76
CA LEU A 229 1.72 9.06 11.07
C LEU A 229 0.82 9.83 12.05
N PHE A 230 0.47 9.23 13.17
CA PHE A 230 -0.37 9.83 14.23
C PHE A 230 0.43 10.79 15.11
N GLU A 231 1.65 10.43 15.46
CA GLU A 231 2.59 11.28 16.18
C GLU A 231 2.85 12.58 15.42
N GLY A 232 3.01 12.49 14.10
CA GLY A 232 3.21 13.63 13.21
C GLY A 232 2.06 14.64 13.18
N LEU A 233 0.81 14.26 13.50
CA LEU A 233 -0.32 15.17 13.50
C LEU A 233 -0.11 16.38 14.43
N ALA A 234 0.43 16.14 15.62
CA ALA A 234 0.62 17.19 16.62
C ALA A 234 1.67 18.24 16.22
N SER A 235 2.71 17.80 15.49
CA SER A 235 3.86 18.62 15.10
C SER A 235 3.77 19.18 13.68
N SER A 236 2.87 18.66 12.83
CA SER A 236 2.73 19.11 11.45
C SER A 236 2.17 20.53 11.34
N PHE A 237 2.46 21.18 10.21
CA PHE A 237 1.98 22.54 9.94
C PHE A 237 0.46 22.63 10.08
N ARG A 238 -0.01 23.65 10.83
CA ARG A 238 -1.44 23.88 11.05
C ARG A 238 -2.01 24.83 10.00
N LYS A 239 -2.90 24.28 9.18
CA LYS A 239 -3.62 25.03 8.16
C LYS A 239 -4.80 25.76 8.79
N PRO A 240 -5.07 27.03 8.42
CA PRO A 240 -6.19 27.78 8.98
C PRO A 240 -7.53 27.06 8.76
N GLY A 241 -8.27 26.81 9.86
CA GLY A 241 -9.59 26.18 9.81
C GLY A 241 -9.59 24.67 9.57
N VAL A 242 -8.43 24.02 9.44
CA VAL A 242 -8.32 22.57 9.24
C VAL A 242 -7.86 21.90 10.53
N PRO A 243 -8.71 21.09 11.19
CA PRO A 243 -8.33 20.39 12.41
C PRO A 243 -7.40 19.20 12.11
N LYS A 244 -6.60 18.81 13.09
CA LYS A 244 -5.83 17.57 13.07
C LYS A 244 -6.68 16.43 13.64
N VAL A 245 -6.97 15.41 12.84
CA VAL A 245 -7.91 14.35 13.21
C VAL A 245 -7.26 12.97 13.10
N ALA A 246 -7.39 12.19 14.17
CA ALA A 246 -7.02 10.77 14.17
C ALA A 246 -8.28 9.90 13.96
N VAL A 247 -8.27 9.04 12.94
CA VAL A 247 -9.32 8.07 12.64
C VAL A 247 -8.84 6.68 13.04
N LEU A 248 -9.54 6.04 13.99
CA LEU A 248 -9.06 4.87 14.72
C LEU A 248 -10.04 3.69 14.61
N ASN A 249 -9.51 2.50 14.42
CA ASN A 249 -10.26 1.25 14.38
C ASN A 249 -10.36 0.62 15.78
N ARG A 250 -11.54 0.60 16.39
CA ARG A 250 -11.75 0.02 17.71
C ARG A 250 -11.72 -1.51 17.73
N ASP A 251 -12.00 -2.14 16.59
CA ASP A 251 -11.99 -3.60 16.47
C ASP A 251 -10.57 -4.19 16.36
N ASP A 252 -9.54 -3.33 16.24
CA ASP A 252 -8.14 -3.71 16.10
C ASP A 252 -7.32 -3.26 17.32
N ASP A 253 -6.33 -4.06 17.70
CA ASP A 253 -5.45 -3.74 18.84
C ASP A 253 -4.69 -2.41 18.67
N SER A 254 -4.55 -1.91 17.45
CA SER A 254 -3.94 -0.60 17.16
C SER A 254 -4.65 0.55 17.87
N TYR A 255 -5.94 0.44 18.12
CA TYR A 255 -6.68 1.44 18.88
C TYR A 255 -6.02 1.78 20.22
N ARG A 256 -5.55 0.76 20.96
CA ARG A 256 -5.00 0.93 22.31
C ARG A 256 -3.73 1.76 22.34
N TYR A 257 -2.85 1.59 21.33
CA TYR A 257 -1.57 2.31 21.32
C TYR A 257 -1.58 3.56 20.44
N LEU A 258 -2.57 3.73 19.54
CA LEU A 258 -2.70 4.94 18.72
C LEU A 258 -3.60 6.00 19.36
N SER A 259 -4.59 5.63 20.17
CA SER A 259 -5.50 6.57 20.82
C SER A 259 -4.83 7.57 21.79
N PRO A 260 -3.67 7.29 22.42
CA PRO A 260 -2.97 8.27 23.24
C PRO A 260 -2.29 9.41 22.48
N PHE A 261 -2.07 9.27 21.16
CA PHE A 261 -1.43 10.35 20.38
C PHE A 261 -2.35 11.58 20.29
N PRO A 262 -1.82 12.79 20.52
CA PRO A 262 -2.63 14.00 20.53
C PRO A 262 -3.12 14.36 19.14
N ALA A 263 -4.40 14.68 19.04
CA ALA A 263 -5.07 15.26 17.88
C ALA A 263 -6.16 16.21 18.37
N ASP A 264 -6.65 17.13 17.52
CA ASP A 264 -7.76 18.02 17.89
C ASP A 264 -9.04 17.23 18.06
N ARG A 265 -9.19 16.13 17.29
CA ARG A 265 -10.33 15.20 17.36
C ARG A 265 -9.87 13.77 17.12
N HIS A 266 -10.51 12.84 17.81
CA HIS A 266 -10.46 11.42 17.52
C HIS A 266 -11.84 11.00 16.99
N ILE A 267 -11.85 10.29 15.87
CA ILE A 267 -13.05 9.66 15.32
C ILE A 267 -12.80 8.15 15.32
N VAL A 268 -13.67 7.45 16.00
CA VAL A 268 -13.55 6.00 16.17
C VAL A 268 -14.57 5.30 15.30
N TYR A 269 -14.15 4.29 14.57
CA TYR A 269 -15.07 3.41 13.86
C TYR A 269 -14.98 1.97 14.38
N SER A 270 -16.07 1.22 14.24
CA SER A 270 -16.17 -0.18 14.66
C SER A 270 -17.30 -0.90 13.94
N LEU A 271 -17.08 -2.16 13.62
CA LEU A 271 -18.09 -3.08 13.10
C LEU A 271 -18.76 -3.85 14.24
N SER A 272 -18.07 -4.07 15.37
CA SER A 272 -18.49 -4.97 16.44
C SER A 272 -18.90 -4.27 17.75
N GLY A 273 -18.62 -2.98 17.91
CA GLY A 273 -18.84 -2.27 19.17
C GLY A 273 -19.31 -0.82 19.00
N PRO A 274 -19.57 -0.11 20.13
CA PRO A 274 -19.94 1.29 20.09
C PRO A 274 -18.79 2.16 19.59
N ALA A 275 -19.07 3.03 18.62
CA ALA A 275 -18.13 3.96 18.01
C ALA A 275 -18.89 5.14 17.39
N ASP A 276 -18.15 6.17 16.91
CA ASP A 276 -18.72 7.31 16.20
C ASP A 276 -19.29 6.91 14.82
N VAL A 277 -18.65 5.93 14.18
CA VAL A 277 -19.02 5.39 12.87
C VAL A 277 -19.15 3.86 12.97
N THR A 278 -20.35 3.34 12.67
CA THR A 278 -20.65 1.90 12.78
C THR A 278 -21.49 1.42 11.59
N ALA A 279 -21.52 0.09 11.38
CA ALA A 279 -22.44 -0.55 10.45
C ALA A 279 -23.39 -1.50 11.20
N ARG A 280 -24.65 -1.53 10.77
CA ARG A 280 -25.68 -2.45 11.27
C ARG A 280 -26.37 -3.12 10.10
N GLU A 281 -27.06 -4.24 10.35
CA GLU A 281 -27.80 -4.98 9.33
C GLU A 281 -26.94 -5.26 8.09
N VAL A 282 -25.74 -5.82 8.32
CA VAL A 282 -24.81 -6.14 7.25
C VAL A 282 -25.29 -7.39 6.52
N HIS A 283 -25.66 -7.23 5.26
CA HIS A 283 -26.05 -8.29 4.35
C HIS A 283 -24.98 -8.44 3.26
N LEU A 284 -24.34 -9.59 3.27
CA LEU A 284 -23.33 -9.95 2.28
C LEU A 284 -23.99 -10.79 1.20
N ALA A 285 -23.97 -10.34 -0.04
CA ALA A 285 -24.33 -11.12 -1.20
C ALA A 285 -23.08 -11.37 -2.07
N SER A 286 -23.17 -12.31 -2.97
CA SER A 286 -22.04 -12.67 -3.84
C SER A 286 -21.55 -11.49 -4.70
N ASP A 287 -22.43 -10.57 -5.12
CA ASP A 287 -22.15 -9.46 -6.03
C ASP A 287 -22.14 -8.07 -5.34
N ARG A 288 -22.63 -7.97 -4.10
CA ARG A 288 -22.78 -6.71 -3.37
C ARG A 288 -22.83 -6.88 -1.86
N THR A 289 -22.60 -5.79 -1.15
CA THR A 289 -22.81 -5.68 0.29
C THR A 289 -23.79 -4.55 0.58
N ARG A 290 -24.75 -4.80 1.46
CA ARG A 290 -25.72 -3.81 1.97
C ARG A 290 -25.57 -3.68 3.47
N PHE A 291 -25.65 -2.46 3.97
CA PHE A 291 -25.63 -2.21 5.41
C PHE A 291 -26.23 -0.84 5.75
N ILE A 292 -26.61 -0.65 6.99
CA ILE A 292 -26.97 0.65 7.54
C ILE A 292 -25.70 1.26 8.13
N LEU A 293 -25.22 2.35 7.53
CA LEU A 293 -24.12 3.17 8.02
C LEU A 293 -24.65 4.17 9.03
N ALA A 294 -24.22 4.07 10.29
CA ALA A 294 -24.56 5.04 11.33
C ALA A 294 -23.40 6.00 11.56
N LEU A 295 -23.66 7.29 11.46
CA LEU A 295 -22.71 8.40 11.54
C LEU A 295 -23.19 9.45 12.53
N PRO A 296 -22.32 10.32 13.07
CA PRO A 296 -22.75 11.57 13.68
C PRO A 296 -23.60 12.38 12.68
N GLY A 297 -24.87 12.58 13.01
CA GLY A 297 -25.80 13.32 12.16
C GLY A 297 -26.84 12.48 11.42
N GLY A 298 -26.76 11.14 11.43
CA GLY A 298 -27.81 10.30 10.86
C GLY A 298 -27.38 8.90 10.44
N GLU A 299 -28.35 8.16 9.94
CA GLU A 299 -28.16 6.81 9.42
C GLU A 299 -28.47 6.78 7.94
N MET A 300 -27.64 6.06 7.18
CA MET A 300 -27.78 5.95 5.72
C MET A 300 -27.73 4.49 5.30
N GLN A 301 -28.60 4.10 4.39
CA GLN A 301 -28.48 2.81 3.73
C GLN A 301 -27.38 2.90 2.66
N VAL A 302 -26.42 1.98 2.70
CA VAL A 302 -25.34 1.86 1.73
C VAL A 302 -25.46 0.53 1.02
N GLU A 303 -25.36 0.57 -0.31
CA GLU A 303 -25.16 -0.60 -1.16
C GLU A 303 -23.88 -0.40 -1.97
N THR A 304 -22.97 -1.35 -1.93
CA THR A 304 -21.69 -1.30 -2.63
C THR A 304 -21.37 -2.64 -3.27
N PRO A 305 -20.73 -2.68 -4.46
CA PRO A 305 -20.27 -3.93 -5.07
C PRO A 305 -19.03 -4.51 -4.38
N LEU A 306 -18.47 -3.83 -3.38
CA LEU A 306 -17.34 -4.36 -2.61
C LEU A 306 -17.84 -5.42 -1.62
N VAL A 307 -17.48 -6.67 -1.86
CA VAL A 307 -17.94 -7.84 -1.09
C VAL A 307 -17.04 -8.15 0.11
N GLY A 308 -17.61 -8.74 1.16
CA GLY A 308 -16.91 -9.20 2.34
C GLY A 308 -16.91 -8.22 3.52
N THR A 309 -16.88 -8.76 4.73
CA THR A 309 -16.94 -7.98 5.99
C THR A 309 -15.74 -7.03 6.15
N PHE A 310 -14.57 -7.42 5.64
CA PHE A 310 -13.38 -6.56 5.64
C PHE A 310 -13.57 -5.30 4.78
N ASN A 311 -14.37 -5.36 3.70
CA ASN A 311 -14.72 -4.19 2.90
C ASN A 311 -15.75 -3.29 3.59
N VAL A 312 -16.64 -3.85 4.43
CA VAL A 312 -17.46 -3.02 5.33
C VAL A 312 -16.58 -2.25 6.30
N SER A 313 -15.56 -2.88 6.90
CA SER A 313 -14.60 -2.19 7.78
C SER A 313 -13.82 -1.09 7.02
N ASN A 314 -13.38 -1.35 5.78
CA ASN A 314 -12.74 -0.33 4.91
C ASN A 314 -13.70 0.83 4.61
N ALA A 315 -14.99 0.54 4.38
CA ALA A 315 -16.02 1.56 4.17
C ALA A 315 -16.26 2.41 5.44
N LEU A 316 -16.25 1.79 6.63
CA LEU A 316 -16.34 2.52 7.91
C LEU A 316 -15.12 3.42 8.12
N ALA A 317 -13.90 2.95 7.81
CA ALA A 317 -12.69 3.78 7.87
C ALA A 317 -12.80 4.99 6.94
N ALA A 318 -13.25 4.79 5.69
CA ALA A 318 -13.44 5.87 4.73
C ALA A 318 -14.56 6.83 5.15
N ALA A 319 -15.68 6.32 5.68
CA ALA A 319 -16.76 7.12 6.23
C ALA A 319 -16.30 7.98 7.41
N ALA A 320 -15.47 7.42 8.30
CA ALA A 320 -14.89 8.15 9.42
C ALA A 320 -13.96 9.29 8.95
N VAL A 321 -13.21 9.08 7.84
CA VAL A 321 -12.48 10.17 7.18
C VAL A 321 -13.46 11.21 6.63
N GLY A 322 -14.56 10.82 6.00
CA GLY A 322 -15.60 11.75 5.54
C GLY A 322 -16.16 12.60 6.68
N VAL A 323 -16.40 11.99 7.86
CA VAL A 323 -16.80 12.72 9.09
C VAL A 323 -15.69 13.66 9.56
N ALA A 324 -14.41 13.24 9.48
CA ALA A 324 -13.26 14.10 9.81
C ALA A 324 -13.19 15.36 8.93
N LEU A 325 -13.55 15.22 7.66
CA LEU A 325 -13.61 16.30 6.68
C LEU A 325 -14.90 17.15 6.81
N GLY A 326 -15.80 16.82 7.75
CA GLY A 326 -17.05 17.56 7.99
C GLY A 326 -18.11 17.36 6.91
N LEU A 327 -18.06 16.25 6.16
CA LEU A 327 -18.99 15.95 5.09
C LEU A 327 -20.33 15.41 5.64
N LYS A 328 -21.40 15.62 4.87
CA LYS A 328 -22.74 15.17 5.26
C LYS A 328 -22.89 13.65 5.10
N PRO A 329 -23.73 13.01 5.92
CA PRO A 329 -24.00 11.56 5.84
C PRO A 329 -24.41 11.09 4.44
N GLU A 330 -25.28 11.85 3.75
CA GLU A 330 -25.75 11.52 2.40
C GLU A 330 -24.61 11.46 1.39
N THR A 331 -23.73 12.47 1.43
CA THR A 331 -22.56 12.56 0.54
C THR A 331 -21.57 11.43 0.79
N ILE A 332 -21.36 11.06 2.07
CA ILE A 332 -20.48 9.94 2.44
C ILE A 332 -21.07 8.63 1.88
N ALA A 333 -22.36 8.39 2.06
CA ALA A 333 -23.03 7.19 1.56
C ALA A 333 -23.01 7.11 0.02
N GLU A 334 -23.25 8.24 -0.67
CA GLU A 334 -23.15 8.35 -2.13
C GLU A 334 -21.74 8.00 -2.64
N GLY A 335 -20.70 8.55 -2.01
CA GLY A 335 -19.32 8.25 -2.37
C GLY A 335 -18.95 6.78 -2.18
N LEU A 336 -19.40 6.14 -1.10
CA LEU A 336 -19.18 4.71 -0.86
C LEU A 336 -19.88 3.84 -1.92
N ALA A 337 -21.09 4.20 -2.34
CA ALA A 337 -21.86 3.48 -3.36
C ALA A 337 -21.29 3.67 -4.79
N ALA A 338 -20.58 4.77 -5.03
CA ALA A 338 -20.04 5.10 -6.36
C ALA A 338 -18.88 4.20 -6.79
N VAL A 339 -18.16 3.57 -5.84
CA VAL A 339 -16.99 2.72 -6.14
C VAL A 339 -17.44 1.38 -6.71
N GLN A 340 -17.18 1.14 -8.00
CA GLN A 340 -17.59 -0.09 -8.69
C GLN A 340 -16.63 -1.26 -8.47
N GLY A 341 -15.43 -1.01 -7.94
CA GLY A 341 -14.40 -1.98 -7.67
C GLY A 341 -13.04 -1.31 -7.49
N VAL A 342 -12.09 -2.03 -6.97
CA VAL A 342 -10.69 -1.60 -6.87
C VAL A 342 -9.84 -2.63 -7.60
N PRO A 343 -9.01 -2.25 -8.58
CA PRO A 343 -8.22 -3.20 -9.35
C PRO A 343 -7.41 -4.16 -8.48
N GLY A 344 -7.54 -5.47 -8.75
CA GLY A 344 -6.88 -6.53 -8.00
C GLY A 344 -7.32 -6.69 -6.54
N ARG A 345 -8.53 -6.22 -6.18
CA ARG A 345 -9.13 -6.38 -4.85
C ARG A 345 -10.51 -7.02 -4.99
N MET A 346 -10.61 -8.33 -4.75
CA MET A 346 -11.81 -9.13 -5.03
C MET A 346 -12.39 -8.83 -6.42
N GLU A 347 -11.51 -8.55 -7.38
CA GLU A 347 -11.90 -8.18 -8.75
C GLU A 347 -12.44 -9.40 -9.50
N ARG A 348 -13.69 -9.31 -9.94
CA ARG A 348 -14.30 -10.37 -10.76
C ARG A 348 -13.81 -10.29 -12.18
N VAL A 349 -13.56 -11.44 -12.77
CA VAL A 349 -13.21 -11.60 -14.18
C VAL A 349 -14.29 -12.43 -14.86
N GLU A 350 -15.01 -11.81 -15.78
CA GLU A 350 -16.12 -12.45 -16.50
C GLU A 350 -15.75 -12.67 -17.97
N ALA A 351 -15.97 -13.91 -18.43
CA ALA A 351 -15.78 -14.32 -19.83
C ALA A 351 -16.86 -15.32 -20.30
N GLY A 352 -18.01 -15.35 -19.59
CA GLY A 352 -19.15 -16.22 -19.91
C GLY A 352 -19.09 -17.62 -19.28
N GLN A 353 -18.20 -17.82 -18.30
CA GLN A 353 -18.11 -19.07 -17.50
C GLN A 353 -19.29 -19.18 -16.52
N ASP A 354 -19.55 -20.41 -16.04
CA ASP A 354 -20.62 -20.76 -15.11
C ASP A 354 -20.16 -20.87 -13.64
N PHE A 355 -18.97 -20.32 -13.33
CA PHE A 355 -18.36 -20.23 -12.01
C PHE A 355 -17.80 -18.81 -11.78
N MET A 356 -17.56 -18.43 -10.52
CA MET A 356 -16.94 -17.14 -10.21
C MET A 356 -15.42 -17.21 -10.36
N ALA A 357 -14.84 -16.28 -11.10
CA ALA A 357 -13.40 -16.10 -11.24
C ALA A 357 -12.99 -14.76 -10.63
N ILE A 358 -12.07 -14.78 -9.66
CA ILE A 358 -11.69 -13.62 -8.85
C ILE A 358 -10.18 -13.46 -8.82
N VAL A 359 -9.71 -12.21 -8.85
CA VAL A 359 -8.32 -11.85 -8.63
C VAL A 359 -8.22 -10.95 -7.40
N ASP A 360 -7.31 -11.27 -6.48
CA ASP A 360 -7.09 -10.52 -5.26
C ASP A 360 -5.60 -10.39 -4.89
N PHE A 361 -5.26 -9.31 -4.23
CA PHE A 361 -3.89 -9.04 -3.76
C PHE A 361 -3.56 -9.74 -2.43
N ALA A 362 -4.42 -10.53 -1.85
CA ALA A 362 -4.22 -11.20 -0.57
C ALA A 362 -2.90 -12.00 -0.55
N HIS A 363 -1.87 -11.40 0.03
CA HIS A 363 -0.52 -11.92 0.13
C HIS A 363 -0.06 -12.06 1.59
N THR A 364 -0.95 -11.81 2.55
CA THR A 364 -0.75 -11.98 3.99
C THR A 364 -1.63 -13.11 4.52
N PRO A 365 -1.27 -13.79 5.62
CA PRO A 365 -2.11 -14.81 6.23
C PRO A 365 -3.52 -14.32 6.55
N THR A 366 -3.62 -13.15 7.17
CA THR A 366 -4.92 -12.54 7.56
C THR A 366 -5.77 -12.21 6.32
N ALA A 367 -5.17 -11.59 5.29
CA ALA A 367 -5.89 -11.26 4.06
C ALA A 367 -6.36 -12.53 3.33
N LEU A 368 -5.51 -13.55 3.21
CA LEU A 368 -5.89 -14.83 2.59
C LEU A 368 -7.05 -15.49 3.34
N GLN A 369 -7.02 -15.49 4.67
CA GLN A 369 -8.11 -16.01 5.48
C GLN A 369 -9.42 -15.28 5.20
N GLN A 370 -9.42 -13.95 5.22
CA GLN A 370 -10.61 -13.12 4.98
C GLN A 370 -11.19 -13.34 3.57
N VAL A 371 -10.32 -13.39 2.57
CA VAL A 371 -10.71 -13.60 1.18
C VAL A 371 -11.30 -14.99 0.97
N LEU A 372 -10.71 -16.05 1.54
CA LEU A 372 -11.24 -17.41 1.44
C LEU A 372 -12.55 -17.59 2.20
N GLN A 373 -12.72 -16.94 3.36
CA GLN A 373 -14.00 -16.93 4.07
C GLN A 373 -15.09 -16.23 3.25
N THR A 374 -14.75 -15.10 2.61
CA THR A 374 -15.67 -14.40 1.71
C THR A 374 -16.02 -15.26 0.50
N ALA A 375 -15.02 -15.89 -0.15
CA ALA A 375 -15.26 -16.81 -1.26
C ALA A 375 -16.16 -17.98 -0.85
N ARG A 376 -16.01 -18.49 0.36
CA ARG A 376 -16.88 -19.56 0.91
C ARG A 376 -18.33 -19.08 1.08
N THR A 377 -18.55 -17.86 1.61
CA THR A 377 -19.87 -17.26 1.70
C THR A 377 -20.51 -17.10 0.31
N MET A 378 -19.73 -16.59 -0.65
CA MET A 378 -20.20 -16.43 -2.05
C MET A 378 -20.62 -17.77 -2.68
N ALA A 379 -19.86 -18.83 -2.44
CA ALA A 379 -20.18 -20.18 -2.94
C ALA A 379 -21.47 -20.76 -2.34
N GLN A 380 -21.89 -20.31 -1.17
CA GLN A 380 -23.06 -20.83 -0.44
C GLN A 380 -24.36 -20.06 -0.69
N GLU A 381 -24.29 -18.74 -1.02
CA GLU A 381 -25.49 -17.86 -1.04
C GLU A 381 -26.31 -17.89 -2.33
N ASP A 382 -25.71 -18.11 -3.49
CA ASP A 382 -26.38 -17.89 -4.78
C ASP A 382 -27.25 -19.06 -5.30
N GLY A 383 -27.80 -19.88 -4.41
CA GLY A 383 -28.59 -21.04 -4.85
C GLY A 383 -27.78 -22.06 -5.66
N HIS A 384 -26.47 -21.92 -5.64
CA HIS A 384 -25.54 -22.89 -6.20
C HIS A 384 -25.66 -24.22 -5.46
N ALA A 385 -25.26 -25.30 -6.11
CA ALA A 385 -25.35 -26.61 -5.51
C ALA A 385 -24.70 -26.64 -4.12
N PRO A 386 -25.25 -27.36 -3.13
CA PRO A 386 -24.66 -27.51 -1.79
C PRO A 386 -23.20 -27.96 -1.80
N SER A 387 -22.65 -28.29 -2.97
CA SER A 387 -21.31 -28.78 -3.23
C SER A 387 -20.38 -27.76 -3.92
N ALA A 388 -20.76 -26.47 -4.01
CA ALA A 388 -19.89 -25.44 -4.60
C ALA A 388 -18.57 -25.32 -3.82
N ARG A 389 -17.45 -25.30 -4.57
CA ARG A 389 -16.10 -25.38 -4.02
C ARG A 389 -15.39 -24.04 -4.12
N VAL A 390 -14.45 -23.84 -3.20
CA VAL A 390 -13.47 -22.75 -3.26
C VAL A 390 -12.13 -23.31 -3.75
N ILE A 391 -11.65 -22.80 -4.87
CA ILE A 391 -10.38 -23.16 -5.52
C ILE A 391 -9.44 -21.98 -5.41
N VAL A 392 -8.33 -22.12 -4.69
CA VAL A 392 -7.36 -21.04 -4.49
C VAL A 392 -6.07 -21.30 -5.25
N VAL A 393 -5.58 -20.24 -5.92
CA VAL A 393 -4.23 -20.17 -6.49
C VAL A 393 -3.46 -19.10 -5.74
N PHE A 394 -2.32 -19.45 -5.13
CA PHE A 394 -1.49 -18.47 -4.43
C PHE A 394 -0.01 -18.86 -4.44
N GLY A 395 0.85 -17.89 -4.16
CA GLY A 395 2.27 -18.07 -3.93
C GLY A 395 2.77 -17.31 -2.71
N CYS A 396 4.07 -17.35 -2.48
CA CYS A 396 4.75 -16.55 -1.48
C CYS A 396 6.05 -15.98 -2.07
N ALA A 397 6.33 -14.71 -1.76
CA ALA A 397 7.52 -14.04 -2.26
C ALA A 397 8.81 -14.56 -1.61
N GLY A 398 9.86 -14.66 -2.40
CA GLY A 398 11.22 -14.91 -1.94
C GLY A 398 11.84 -13.69 -1.26
N LEU A 399 12.84 -13.89 -0.38
CA LEU A 399 13.52 -12.85 0.38
C LEU A 399 12.56 -11.98 1.22
N ARG A 400 11.47 -12.60 1.69
CA ARG A 400 10.45 -12.01 2.57
C ARG A 400 10.22 -12.90 3.78
N ASP A 401 9.26 -12.55 4.63
CA ASP A 401 8.92 -13.31 5.84
C ASP A 401 8.63 -14.79 5.52
N ARG A 402 9.58 -15.67 5.86
CA ARG A 402 9.50 -17.11 5.59
C ARG A 402 8.40 -17.81 6.41
N ALA A 403 8.11 -17.33 7.63
CA ALA A 403 7.09 -17.92 8.48
C ALA A 403 5.70 -17.84 7.85
N LYS A 404 5.46 -16.84 7.03
CA LYS A 404 4.24 -16.60 6.27
C LYS A 404 3.87 -17.76 5.33
N ARG A 405 4.87 -18.46 4.76
CA ARG A 405 4.65 -19.59 3.83
C ARG A 405 3.84 -20.71 4.47
N ALA A 406 4.25 -21.14 5.66
CA ALA A 406 3.54 -22.18 6.41
C ALA A 406 2.17 -21.70 6.90
N MET A 407 2.04 -20.44 7.32
CA MET A 407 0.77 -19.86 7.74
C MET A 407 -0.25 -19.82 6.60
N MET A 408 0.15 -19.34 5.41
CA MET A 408 -0.73 -19.27 4.24
C MET A 408 -1.09 -20.67 3.73
N GLY A 409 -0.13 -21.61 3.69
CA GLY A 409 -0.39 -23.02 3.35
C GLY A 409 -1.43 -23.66 4.26
N ARG A 410 -1.32 -23.44 5.57
CA ARG A 410 -2.30 -23.92 6.57
C ARG A 410 -3.69 -23.34 6.33
N ILE A 411 -3.80 -22.01 6.17
CA ILE A 411 -5.07 -21.31 5.95
C ILE A 411 -5.74 -21.80 4.67
N ALA A 412 -4.98 -21.94 3.57
CA ALA A 412 -5.48 -22.47 2.32
C ALA A 412 -5.96 -23.92 2.49
N GLY A 413 -5.20 -24.77 3.21
CA GLY A 413 -5.57 -26.14 3.53
C GLY A 413 -6.88 -26.26 4.30
N GLN A 414 -7.13 -25.35 5.24
CA GLN A 414 -8.33 -25.36 6.08
C GLN A 414 -9.58 -24.82 5.36
N LEU A 415 -9.43 -23.78 4.53
CA LEU A 415 -10.57 -22.99 4.03
C LEU A 415 -10.90 -23.23 2.56
N ALA A 416 -9.97 -23.71 1.74
CA ALA A 416 -10.21 -24.01 0.35
C ALA A 416 -10.45 -25.51 0.13
N ASP A 417 -11.24 -25.86 -0.89
CA ASP A 417 -11.46 -27.26 -1.29
C ASP A 417 -10.29 -27.76 -2.17
N LEU A 418 -9.84 -26.93 -3.11
CA LEU A 418 -8.68 -27.20 -3.95
C LEU A 418 -7.63 -26.10 -3.75
N VAL A 419 -6.37 -26.51 -3.61
CA VAL A 419 -5.23 -25.60 -3.35
C VAL A 419 -4.21 -25.78 -4.47
N ILE A 420 -3.86 -24.67 -5.14
CA ILE A 420 -2.82 -24.64 -6.16
C ILE A 420 -1.76 -23.64 -5.74
N ILE A 421 -0.55 -24.13 -5.46
CA ILE A 421 0.58 -23.32 -5.02
C ILE A 421 1.48 -23.05 -6.22
N THR A 422 1.87 -21.78 -6.42
CA THR A 422 2.58 -21.32 -7.61
C THR A 422 3.60 -20.23 -7.29
N ALA A 423 4.26 -19.67 -8.32
CA ALA A 423 5.17 -18.54 -8.16
C ALA A 423 4.45 -17.25 -7.75
N GLU A 424 5.12 -16.49 -6.89
CA GLU A 424 4.87 -15.08 -6.57
C GLU A 424 6.20 -14.45 -6.21
N ASP A 425 6.82 -13.70 -7.10
CA ASP A 425 8.13 -13.05 -6.94
C ASP A 425 9.18 -13.92 -6.22
N PRO A 426 9.57 -15.09 -6.73
CA PRO A 426 10.54 -15.96 -6.04
C PRO A 426 11.91 -15.29 -5.88
N ARG A 427 12.21 -14.28 -6.69
CA ARG A 427 13.49 -13.58 -6.70
C ARG A 427 14.65 -14.57 -6.84
N THR A 428 15.66 -14.47 -5.98
CA THR A 428 16.85 -15.36 -6.01
C THR A 428 16.70 -16.60 -5.14
N GLU A 429 15.54 -16.81 -4.47
CA GLU A 429 15.28 -18.05 -3.73
C GLU A 429 14.76 -19.16 -4.66
N SER A 430 14.92 -20.39 -4.22
CA SER A 430 14.38 -21.57 -4.91
C SER A 430 12.84 -21.58 -4.86
N LEU A 431 12.20 -21.46 -6.04
CA LEU A 431 10.75 -21.55 -6.16
C LEU A 431 10.21 -22.89 -5.64
N ASP A 432 10.93 -23.98 -5.90
CA ASP A 432 10.52 -25.32 -5.44
C ASP A 432 10.50 -25.42 -3.90
N GLU A 433 11.48 -24.80 -3.22
CA GLU A 433 11.51 -24.76 -1.75
C GLU A 433 10.37 -23.91 -1.19
N ILE A 434 10.12 -22.74 -1.78
CA ILE A 434 9.02 -21.86 -1.38
C ILE A 434 7.68 -22.59 -1.48
N MET A 435 7.43 -23.25 -2.61
CA MET A 435 6.21 -24.01 -2.83
C MET A 435 6.11 -25.23 -1.89
N ALA A 436 7.22 -25.92 -1.64
CA ALA A 436 7.25 -27.09 -0.76
C ALA A 436 6.90 -26.74 0.69
N GLU A 437 7.37 -25.60 1.22
CA GLU A 437 7.05 -25.14 2.57
C GLU A 437 5.55 -24.87 2.74
N SER A 438 4.93 -24.20 1.77
CA SER A 438 3.49 -23.95 1.77
C SER A 438 2.68 -25.24 1.59
N ALA A 439 3.12 -26.14 0.70
CA ALA A 439 2.47 -27.42 0.43
C ALA A 439 2.51 -28.35 1.65
N ALA A 440 3.63 -28.41 2.36
CA ALA A 440 3.77 -29.22 3.58
C ALA A 440 2.76 -28.77 4.65
N ALA A 441 2.55 -27.47 4.80
CA ALA A 441 1.57 -26.93 5.74
C ALA A 441 0.12 -27.24 5.32
N ALA A 442 -0.21 -27.16 4.03
CA ALA A 442 -1.53 -27.56 3.52
C ALA A 442 -1.78 -29.09 3.66
N THR A 443 -0.74 -29.90 3.45
CA THR A 443 -0.80 -31.36 3.67
C THR A 443 -1.05 -31.71 5.13
N ALA A 444 -0.48 -30.95 6.08
CA ALA A 444 -0.73 -31.14 7.50
C ALA A 444 -2.21 -30.88 7.89
N GLU A 445 -2.93 -30.08 7.09
CA GLU A 445 -4.39 -29.85 7.22
C GLU A 445 -5.23 -30.88 6.41
N GLY A 446 -4.60 -31.93 5.90
CA GLY A 446 -5.27 -33.05 5.25
C GLY A 446 -5.34 -32.98 3.72
N LYS A 447 -4.74 -31.97 3.09
CA LYS A 447 -4.67 -31.90 1.61
C LYS A 447 -3.70 -32.95 1.05
N ARG A 448 -4.04 -33.50 -0.13
CA ARG A 448 -3.29 -34.56 -0.80
C ARG A 448 -2.79 -34.09 -2.15
N GLU A 449 -1.49 -34.18 -2.36
CA GLU A 449 -0.87 -33.81 -3.64
C GLU A 449 -1.41 -34.67 -4.80
N GLY A 450 -1.75 -34.02 -5.92
CA GLY A 450 -2.37 -34.66 -7.09
C GLY A 450 -3.87 -34.93 -6.98
N VAL A 451 -4.52 -34.61 -5.84
CA VAL A 451 -5.96 -34.83 -5.62
C VAL A 451 -6.69 -33.52 -5.32
N ASP A 452 -6.23 -32.79 -4.31
CA ASP A 452 -6.81 -31.52 -3.85
C ASP A 452 -5.73 -30.47 -3.51
N LEU A 453 -4.44 -30.79 -3.78
CA LEU A 453 -3.28 -29.93 -3.69
C LEU A 453 -2.38 -30.12 -4.92
N TRP A 454 -1.94 -29.03 -5.54
CA TRP A 454 -0.96 -29.04 -6.63
C TRP A 454 0.10 -27.98 -6.42
N ARG A 455 1.33 -28.29 -6.84
CA ARG A 455 2.43 -27.35 -7.00
C ARG A 455 2.68 -27.15 -8.50
N VAL A 456 2.41 -25.94 -8.98
CA VAL A 456 2.53 -25.60 -10.41
C VAL A 456 3.46 -24.39 -10.51
N PRO A 457 4.72 -24.55 -10.91
CA PRO A 457 5.72 -23.45 -10.92
C PRO A 457 5.30 -22.26 -11.79
N ASP A 458 4.69 -22.52 -12.95
CA ASP A 458 4.18 -21.46 -13.83
C ASP A 458 2.82 -20.97 -13.33
N ARG A 459 2.71 -19.67 -13.08
CA ARG A 459 1.50 -19.07 -12.54
C ARG A 459 0.35 -19.05 -13.56
N GLY A 460 0.67 -18.93 -14.86
CA GLY A 460 -0.33 -18.99 -15.94
C GLY A 460 -0.94 -20.40 -16.05
N GLU A 461 -0.09 -21.44 -15.99
CA GLU A 461 -0.55 -22.82 -15.94
C GLU A 461 -1.35 -23.12 -14.66
N ALA A 462 -0.95 -22.55 -13.52
CA ALA A 462 -1.65 -22.71 -12.24
C ALA A 462 -3.07 -22.14 -12.31
N ILE A 463 -3.25 -20.94 -12.82
CA ILE A 463 -4.56 -20.28 -12.99
C ILE A 463 -5.40 -21.07 -14.02
N LEU A 464 -4.81 -21.51 -15.14
CA LEU A 464 -5.49 -22.34 -16.12
C LEU A 464 -5.95 -23.68 -15.53
N LEU A 465 -5.11 -24.32 -14.70
CA LEU A 465 -5.48 -25.56 -13.99
C LEU A 465 -6.67 -25.31 -13.07
N ALA A 466 -6.67 -24.21 -12.30
CA ALA A 466 -7.78 -23.84 -11.42
C ALA A 466 -9.10 -23.70 -12.21
N CYS A 467 -9.08 -22.97 -13.33
CA CYS A 467 -10.25 -22.79 -14.20
C CYS A 467 -10.74 -24.12 -14.79
N ARG A 468 -9.83 -25.03 -15.18
CA ARG A 468 -10.19 -26.37 -15.70
C ARG A 468 -10.78 -27.30 -14.66
N GLN A 469 -10.41 -27.14 -13.39
CA GLN A 469 -10.95 -27.91 -12.26
C GLN A 469 -12.30 -27.39 -11.79
N ALA A 470 -12.64 -26.14 -12.14
CA ALA A 470 -13.88 -25.50 -11.72
C ALA A 470 -15.11 -26.14 -12.37
N ARG A 471 -16.21 -26.12 -11.64
CA ARG A 471 -17.55 -26.57 -12.03
C ARG A 471 -18.52 -25.43 -11.83
N ALA A 472 -19.70 -25.57 -12.40
CA ALA A 472 -20.77 -24.59 -12.21
C ALA A 472 -21.01 -24.28 -10.71
N GLY A 473 -21.00 -23.00 -10.37
CA GLY A 473 -21.17 -22.49 -9.03
C GLY A 473 -19.90 -22.45 -8.16
N ASP A 474 -18.76 -23.01 -8.58
CA ASP A 474 -17.50 -22.90 -7.85
C ASP A 474 -16.98 -21.44 -7.81
N VAL A 475 -16.06 -21.17 -6.88
CA VAL A 475 -15.31 -19.91 -6.81
C VAL A 475 -13.83 -20.21 -7.03
N VAL A 476 -13.26 -19.69 -8.11
CA VAL A 476 -11.82 -19.70 -8.39
C VAL A 476 -11.23 -18.36 -7.99
N ILE A 477 -10.22 -18.38 -7.15
CA ILE A 477 -9.58 -17.13 -6.74
C ILE A 477 -8.04 -17.20 -6.85
N ALA A 478 -7.46 -16.25 -7.61
CA ALA A 478 -6.02 -16.05 -7.70
C ALA A 478 -5.59 -14.96 -6.71
N CYS A 479 -4.74 -15.33 -5.75
CA CYS A 479 -4.26 -14.48 -4.67
C CYS A 479 -2.77 -14.16 -4.80
N GLY A 480 -2.37 -12.96 -4.35
CA GLY A 480 -0.98 -12.54 -4.17
C GLY A 480 -0.55 -11.39 -5.06
N LYS A 481 -0.78 -11.46 -6.38
CA LYS A 481 -0.35 -10.42 -7.34
C LYS A 481 -1.39 -9.31 -7.55
N GLY A 482 -2.67 -9.65 -7.57
CA GLY A 482 -3.76 -8.67 -7.68
C GLY A 482 -3.62 -7.73 -8.86
N HIS A 483 -3.27 -6.46 -8.59
CA HIS A 483 -3.10 -5.40 -9.59
C HIS A 483 -1.66 -5.28 -10.11
N GLU A 484 -0.69 -5.98 -9.54
CA GLU A 484 0.71 -5.87 -9.94
C GLU A 484 0.91 -6.36 -11.37
N GLN A 485 1.74 -5.61 -12.14
CA GLN A 485 1.94 -5.83 -13.57
C GLN A 485 3.30 -6.47 -13.90
N SER A 486 3.97 -7.02 -12.90
CA SER A 486 5.22 -7.76 -13.10
C SER A 486 5.39 -8.88 -12.09
N MET A 487 6.35 -9.78 -12.36
CA MET A 487 6.81 -10.83 -11.46
C MET A 487 8.33 -10.96 -11.52
N CYS A 488 8.97 -10.95 -10.36
CA CYS A 488 10.42 -10.98 -10.23
C CYS A 488 10.98 -12.39 -10.15
N PHE A 489 11.81 -12.79 -11.13
CA PHE A 489 12.63 -14.00 -11.10
C PHE A 489 14.11 -13.65 -11.14
N GLY A 490 14.90 -14.14 -10.20
CA GLY A 490 16.25 -13.67 -9.98
C GLY A 490 16.27 -12.19 -9.62
N THR A 491 16.84 -11.38 -10.49
CA THR A 491 16.85 -9.91 -10.40
C THR A 491 16.11 -9.25 -11.57
N THR A 492 15.36 -10.03 -12.36
CA THR A 492 14.68 -9.58 -13.56
C THR A 492 13.17 -9.54 -13.32
N GLU A 493 12.55 -8.41 -13.68
CA GLU A 493 11.10 -8.24 -13.69
C GLU A 493 10.56 -8.69 -15.06
N TYR A 494 9.60 -9.60 -15.02
CA TYR A 494 8.89 -10.09 -16.19
C TYR A 494 7.48 -9.49 -16.22
N PRO A 495 6.95 -9.08 -17.39
CA PRO A 495 5.58 -8.59 -17.51
C PRO A 495 4.59 -9.66 -17.04
N TRP A 496 3.67 -9.27 -16.16
CA TRP A 496 2.66 -10.16 -15.60
C TRP A 496 1.42 -9.37 -15.20
N ASP A 497 0.24 -9.96 -15.33
CA ASP A 497 -1.02 -9.44 -14.79
C ASP A 497 -1.97 -10.62 -14.51
N ASP A 498 -2.33 -10.83 -13.24
CA ASP A 498 -3.25 -11.89 -12.83
C ASP A 498 -4.63 -11.78 -13.50
N ARG A 499 -5.08 -10.56 -13.79
CA ARG A 499 -6.38 -10.29 -14.44
C ARG A 499 -6.36 -10.76 -15.89
N GLU A 500 -5.28 -10.47 -16.60
CA GLU A 500 -5.08 -10.95 -17.96
C GLU A 500 -4.86 -12.45 -18.02
N ALA A 501 -4.07 -13.01 -17.08
CA ALA A 501 -3.87 -14.44 -16.95
C ALA A 501 -5.19 -15.17 -16.70
N MET A 502 -6.05 -14.63 -15.83
CA MET A 502 -7.39 -15.19 -15.58
C MET A 502 -8.28 -15.12 -16.81
N ARG A 503 -8.32 -13.98 -17.55
CA ARG A 503 -9.09 -13.86 -18.80
C ARG A 503 -8.66 -14.90 -19.84
N ARG A 504 -7.35 -15.11 -20.01
CA ARG A 504 -6.82 -16.14 -20.91
C ARG A 504 -7.16 -17.55 -20.45
N ALA A 505 -7.04 -17.82 -19.16
CA ALA A 505 -7.38 -19.11 -18.58
C ALA A 505 -8.86 -19.48 -18.81
N LEU A 506 -9.78 -18.52 -18.66
CA LEU A 506 -11.19 -18.68 -18.97
C LEU A 506 -11.46 -18.98 -20.47
N GLN A 507 -10.54 -18.58 -21.36
CA GLN A 507 -10.56 -18.93 -22.78
C GLN A 507 -9.80 -20.23 -23.10
N GLY A 508 -9.30 -20.95 -22.08
CA GLY A 508 -8.55 -22.18 -22.22
C GLY A 508 -7.07 -22.01 -22.60
N LYS A 509 -6.51 -20.79 -22.46
CA LYS A 509 -5.13 -20.42 -22.82
C LYS A 509 -4.33 -20.01 -21.58
N THR A 510 -3.01 -20.09 -21.67
CA THR A 510 -2.08 -19.55 -20.66
C THR A 510 -1.61 -18.14 -21.02
N LEU A 511 -1.17 -17.38 -20.02
CA LEU A 511 -0.30 -16.22 -20.20
C LEU A 511 1.13 -16.71 -19.98
N ASP A 512 1.93 -16.74 -21.04
CA ASP A 512 3.24 -17.39 -21.14
C ASP A 512 4.42 -16.40 -21.11
N THR A 513 4.31 -15.37 -20.27
CA THR A 513 5.32 -14.30 -20.18
C THR A 513 6.43 -14.61 -19.17
N LEU A 514 6.26 -15.64 -18.33
CA LEU A 514 7.20 -15.99 -17.26
C LEU A 514 8.28 -16.98 -17.74
N PRO A 515 9.48 -16.97 -17.11
CA PRO A 515 10.55 -17.90 -17.45
C PRO A 515 10.23 -19.36 -17.09
N THR A 516 9.15 -19.60 -16.36
CA THR A 516 8.63 -20.92 -15.98
C THR A 516 7.64 -21.49 -17.00
N ALA A 517 7.21 -20.68 -17.98
CA ALA A 517 6.28 -21.13 -19.01
C ALA A 517 6.88 -22.29 -19.84
N ARG A 518 6.09 -23.35 -20.09
CA ARG A 518 6.48 -24.44 -20.98
C ARG A 518 6.16 -24.02 -22.41
N HIS A 519 7.19 -23.88 -23.22
CA HIS A 519 7.10 -23.61 -24.66
C HIS A 519 6.76 -24.87 -25.45
#